data_99bd516365a8a597ffcf494c88bab2af
#
_entry.id   99bd516365a8a597ffcf494c88bab2af
#
_cell.length_a   1.000
_cell.length_b   1.000
_cell.length_c   1.000
_cell.angle_alpha   90.00
_cell.angle_beta   90.00
_cell.angle_gamma   90.00
#
_symmetry.space_group_name_H-M   'P 1'
#
loop_
_entity.id
_entity.type
_entity.pdbx_description
1 polymer ?
#
loop_
_entity_poly.entity_id
_entity_poly.type
_entity_poly.pdbx_seq_one_letter_code
_entity_poly.pdbx_strand_id
1 'polypeptide(L)'
;MQLDFTITMPGVQEIRNMFDLSQQLNAKLLTKVTFAFDSQQIMSPMCLPKTLLNEIIDENLAYIRPRATPLQQSLIDVLENMKTRTTFWEEYPNAEIGIRSGKTRCERIDAIRGTDIKKILTDKRLLEWWKNI
;
A
#
# COMPACT_ATOMS: atom_id res chain seq x y z
N MET A 1 -17.09 16.41 7.50
CA MET A 1 -16.97 15.14 6.76
C MET A 1 -15.61 14.53 7.00
N GLN A 2 -15.56 13.24 7.12
CA GLN A 2 -14.32 12.48 7.28
C GLN A 2 -14.26 11.36 6.24
N LEU A 3 -13.10 11.19 5.64
CA LEU A 3 -12.80 10.04 4.78
C LEU A 3 -11.86 9.10 5.53
N ASP A 4 -12.16 7.83 5.50
CA ASP A 4 -11.31 6.78 6.06
C ASP A 4 -10.59 6.07 4.92
N PHE A 5 -9.26 6.03 5.00
CA PHE A 5 -8.42 5.40 3.99
C PHE A 5 -7.52 4.35 4.64
N THR A 6 -7.71 3.10 4.26
CA THR A 6 -6.85 2.00 4.70
C THR A 6 -5.88 1.65 3.56
N ILE A 7 -4.59 1.81 3.82
CA ILE A 7 -3.56 1.49 2.82
C ILE A 7 -3.30 -0.01 2.83
N THR A 8 -3.65 -0.64 1.71
CA THR A 8 -3.32 -2.03 1.39
C THR A 8 -2.16 -2.06 0.40
N MET A 9 -1.66 -3.23 0.03
CA MET A 9 -0.62 -3.34 -0.99
C MET A 9 -1.06 -2.69 -2.31
N PRO A 10 -2.24 -3.02 -2.88
CA PRO A 10 -2.71 -2.29 -4.06
C PRO A 10 -3.05 -0.83 -3.77
N GLY A 11 -3.44 -0.52 -2.55
CA GLY A 11 -3.84 0.82 -2.13
C GLY A 11 -2.72 1.85 -2.14
N VAL A 12 -1.45 1.44 -2.17
CA VAL A 12 -0.34 2.39 -2.25
C VAL A 12 -0.35 3.20 -3.55
N GLN A 13 -0.96 2.69 -4.60
CA GLN A 13 -1.13 3.42 -5.86
C GLN A 13 -2.29 4.42 -5.84
N GLU A 14 -3.13 4.40 -4.79
CA GLU A 14 -4.28 5.28 -4.62
C GLU A 14 -4.04 6.44 -3.64
N ILE A 15 -2.85 6.53 -3.06
CA ILE A 15 -2.52 7.54 -2.04
C ILE A 15 -2.79 8.96 -2.56
N ARG A 16 -2.29 9.27 -3.75
CA ARG A 16 -2.47 10.59 -4.34
C ARG A 16 -3.94 10.89 -4.64
N ASN A 17 -4.67 9.93 -5.16
CA ASN A 17 -6.09 10.09 -5.47
C ASN A 17 -6.93 10.37 -4.22
N MET A 18 -6.65 9.66 -3.13
CA MET A 18 -7.32 9.88 -1.86
C MET A 18 -6.97 11.25 -1.25
N PHE A 19 -5.72 11.67 -1.38
CA PHE A 19 -5.30 13.00 -0.97
C PHE A 19 -6.06 14.08 -1.75
N ASP A 20 -6.09 13.97 -3.08
CA ASP A 20 -6.78 14.93 -3.93
C ASP A 20 -8.29 14.98 -3.61
N LEU A 21 -8.91 13.83 -3.38
CA LEU A 21 -10.32 13.76 -3.01
C LEU A 21 -10.58 14.47 -1.67
N SER A 22 -9.73 14.23 -0.67
CA SER A 22 -9.82 14.90 0.63
C SER A 22 -9.78 16.43 0.48
N GLN A 23 -8.90 16.92 -0.37
CA GLN A 23 -8.79 18.36 -0.64
C GLN A 23 -10.02 18.90 -1.36
N GLN A 24 -10.51 18.21 -2.39
CA GLN A 24 -11.70 18.62 -3.13
C GLN A 24 -12.92 18.72 -2.24
N LEU A 25 -13.10 17.79 -1.32
CA LEU A 25 -14.23 17.73 -0.41
C LEU A 25 -14.02 18.53 0.87
N ASN A 26 -12.84 19.11 1.07
CA ASN A 26 -12.44 19.76 2.33
C ASN A 26 -12.74 18.85 3.53
N ALA A 27 -12.44 17.57 3.40
CA ALA A 27 -12.73 16.53 4.37
C ALA A 27 -11.46 16.10 5.10
N LYS A 28 -11.57 15.80 6.39
CA LYS A 28 -10.49 15.19 7.15
C LYS A 28 -10.18 13.80 6.59
N LEU A 29 -8.91 13.51 6.34
CA LEU A 29 -8.47 12.20 5.87
C LEU A 29 -7.83 11.43 7.01
N LEU A 30 -8.54 10.41 7.51
CA LEU A 30 -8.01 9.49 8.51
C LEU A 30 -7.39 8.28 7.81
N THR A 31 -6.11 8.05 8.04
CA THR A 31 -5.34 7.02 7.34
C THR A 31 -4.90 5.92 8.29
N LYS A 32 -5.03 4.68 7.83
CA LYS A 32 -4.58 3.47 8.51
C LYS A 32 -3.80 2.61 7.53
N VAL A 33 -3.01 1.70 8.06
CA VAL A 33 -2.26 0.72 7.26
C VAL A 33 -2.70 -0.68 7.65
N THR A 34 -2.90 -1.54 6.67
CA THR A 34 -3.11 -2.96 6.92
C THR A 34 -1.77 -3.59 7.27
N PHE A 35 -1.59 -3.93 8.54
CA PHE A 35 -0.44 -4.72 8.99
C PHE A 35 -0.83 -6.18 9.10
N ALA A 36 0.13 -7.07 8.80
CA ALA A 36 -0.06 -8.50 8.93
C ALA A 36 0.60 -9.02 10.19
N PHE A 37 0.08 -10.13 10.69
CA PHE A 37 0.72 -10.87 11.77
C PHE A 37 1.77 -11.87 11.24
N ASP A 38 1.76 -12.15 9.94
CA ASP A 38 2.69 -13.06 9.30
C ASP A 38 3.01 -12.62 7.87
N SER A 39 4.00 -13.29 7.24
CA SER A 39 4.48 -12.96 5.91
C SER A 39 3.54 -13.38 4.77
N GLN A 40 2.43 -14.07 5.07
CA GLN A 40 1.47 -14.51 4.05
C GLN A 40 0.42 -13.43 3.72
N GLN A 41 0.43 -12.31 4.44
CA GLN A 41 -0.53 -11.23 4.23
C GLN A 41 -0.09 -10.33 3.08
N ILE A 42 -0.26 -10.83 1.87
CA ILE A 42 0.16 -10.14 0.65
C ILE A 42 -0.61 -8.83 0.39
N MET A 43 -1.72 -8.60 1.08
CA MET A 43 -2.46 -7.35 0.97
C MET A 43 -1.89 -6.23 1.84
N SER A 44 -0.94 -6.51 2.73
CA SER A 44 -0.23 -5.47 3.46
C SER A 44 0.84 -4.81 2.58
N PRO A 45 1.00 -3.47 2.61
CA PRO A 45 2.10 -2.84 1.89
C PRO A 45 3.48 -3.26 2.40
N MET A 46 3.56 -3.82 3.61
CA MET A 46 4.82 -4.36 4.15
C MET A 46 5.31 -5.62 3.42
N CYS A 47 4.52 -6.20 2.54
CA CYS A 47 4.97 -7.30 1.67
C CYS A 47 5.84 -6.82 0.50
N LEU A 48 5.89 -5.52 0.25
CA LEU A 48 6.72 -4.94 -0.81
C LEU A 48 8.19 -4.86 -0.39
N PRO A 49 9.13 -4.99 -1.33
CA PRO A 49 10.52 -4.69 -1.05
C PRO A 49 10.69 -3.26 -0.51
N LYS A 50 11.60 -3.09 0.44
CA LYS A 50 11.81 -1.78 1.11
C LYS A 50 12.12 -0.66 0.13
N THR A 51 12.96 -0.94 -0.86
CA THR A 51 13.34 0.04 -1.88
C THR A 51 12.13 0.50 -2.71
N LEU A 52 11.30 -0.43 -3.14
CA LEU A 52 10.07 -0.11 -3.90
C LEU A 52 9.08 0.67 -3.05
N LEU A 53 8.84 0.21 -1.83
CA LEU A 53 7.91 0.87 -0.91
C LEU A 53 8.36 2.31 -0.62
N ASN A 54 9.63 2.51 -0.30
CA ASN A 54 10.16 3.85 -0.01
C ASN A 54 10.09 4.77 -1.23
N GLU A 55 10.37 4.26 -2.42
CA GLU A 55 10.25 5.04 -3.66
C GLU A 55 8.82 5.56 -3.85
N ILE A 56 7.83 4.70 -3.69
CA ILE A 56 6.42 5.08 -3.80
C ILE A 56 6.05 6.10 -2.71
N ILE A 57 6.46 5.86 -1.47
CA ILE A 57 6.17 6.78 -0.36
C ILE A 57 6.81 8.15 -0.61
N ASP A 58 8.08 8.19 -1.02
CA ASP A 58 8.78 9.45 -1.25
C ASP A 58 8.15 10.26 -2.37
N GLU A 59 7.74 9.63 -3.46
CA GLU A 59 7.03 10.29 -4.55
C GLU A 59 5.71 10.90 -4.06
N ASN A 60 4.97 10.17 -3.24
CA ASN A 60 3.71 10.68 -2.69
C ASN A 60 3.95 11.81 -1.69
N LEU A 61 4.93 11.69 -0.80
CA LEU A 61 5.26 12.76 0.15
C LEU A 61 5.71 14.04 -0.56
N ALA A 62 6.47 13.92 -1.64
CA ALA A 62 6.89 15.08 -2.44
C ALA A 62 5.69 15.83 -3.03
N TYR A 63 4.66 15.10 -3.44
CA TYR A 63 3.42 15.70 -3.94
C TYR A 63 2.56 16.30 -2.82
N ILE A 64 2.43 15.57 -1.70
CA ILE A 64 1.49 15.90 -0.62
C ILE A 64 1.98 17.07 0.24
N ARG A 65 3.25 17.05 0.69
CA ARG A 65 3.77 18.01 1.67
C ARG A 65 3.54 19.48 1.29
N PRO A 66 3.83 19.93 0.06
CA PRO A 66 3.61 21.33 -0.29
C PRO A 66 2.14 21.73 -0.42
N ARG A 67 1.22 20.76 -0.49
CA ARG A 67 -0.22 20.96 -0.72
C ARG A 67 -1.08 20.69 0.49
N ALA A 68 -0.57 19.95 1.48
CA ALA A 68 -1.36 19.48 2.61
C ALA A 68 -1.82 20.62 3.53
N THR A 69 -3.02 20.44 4.09
CA THR A 69 -3.54 21.21 5.22
C THR A 69 -3.54 20.30 6.46
N PRO A 70 -3.87 20.79 7.66
CA PRO A 70 -4.02 19.91 8.83
C PRO A 70 -5.01 18.76 8.63
N LEU A 71 -5.93 18.86 7.67
CA LEU A 71 -6.90 17.80 7.36
C LEU A 71 -6.24 16.53 6.82
N GLN A 72 -5.04 16.62 6.23
CA GLN A 72 -4.30 15.49 5.68
C GLN A 72 -3.07 15.08 6.52
N GLN A 73 -2.92 15.62 7.72
CA GLN A 73 -1.74 15.33 8.54
C GLN A 73 -1.62 13.84 8.89
N SER A 74 -2.75 13.17 9.12
CA SER A 74 -2.76 11.72 9.39
C SER A 74 -2.09 10.92 8.26
N LEU A 75 -2.32 11.29 7.01
CA LEU A 75 -1.70 10.63 5.86
C LEU A 75 -0.17 10.79 5.88
N ILE A 76 0.31 12.00 6.13
CA ILE A 76 1.75 12.29 6.19
C ILE A 76 2.39 11.46 7.30
N ASP A 77 1.80 11.47 8.49
CA ASP A 77 2.33 10.74 9.66
C ASP A 77 2.40 9.24 9.38
N VAL A 78 1.37 8.68 8.75
CA VAL A 78 1.33 7.26 8.40
C VAL A 78 2.40 6.91 7.38
N LEU A 79 2.57 7.72 6.34
CA LEU A 79 3.59 7.47 5.31
C LEU A 79 5.00 7.54 5.88
N GLU A 80 5.28 8.52 6.73
CA GLU A 80 6.58 8.63 7.40
C GLU A 80 6.84 7.44 8.33
N ASN A 81 5.82 7.00 9.07
CA ASN A 81 5.92 5.82 9.93
C ASN A 81 6.22 4.55 9.12
N MET A 82 5.58 4.37 7.97
CA MET A 82 5.83 3.22 7.10
C MET A 82 7.29 3.16 6.64
N LYS A 83 7.92 4.32 6.38
CA LYS A 83 9.33 4.37 5.99
C LYS A 83 10.28 3.87 7.09
N THR A 84 9.89 4.01 8.34
CA THR A 84 10.72 3.59 9.49
C THR A 84 10.53 2.13 9.86
N ARG A 85 9.48 1.47 9.36
CA ARG A 85 9.20 0.08 9.68
C ARG A 85 10.02 -0.88 8.83
N THR A 86 10.31 -2.05 9.40
CA THR A 86 10.85 -3.18 8.64
C THR A 86 9.76 -3.79 7.78
N THR A 87 10.12 -4.20 6.57
CA THR A 87 9.22 -4.97 5.70
C THR A 87 9.26 -6.45 6.09
N PHE A 88 8.34 -7.24 5.56
CA PHE A 88 8.33 -8.68 5.82
C PHE A 88 9.59 -9.38 5.32
N TRP A 89 10.21 -8.87 4.25
CA TRP A 89 11.46 -9.38 3.72
C TRP A 89 12.61 -9.27 4.72
N GLU A 90 12.61 -8.21 5.53
CA GLU A 90 13.63 -7.96 6.56
C GLU A 90 13.29 -8.67 7.88
N GLU A 91 12.01 -8.78 8.20
CA GLU A 91 11.52 -9.25 9.50
C GLU A 91 11.44 -10.78 9.59
N TYR A 92 11.03 -11.44 8.49
CA TYR A 92 10.80 -12.88 8.49
C TYR A 92 11.85 -13.63 7.67
N PRO A 93 12.53 -14.65 8.25
CA PRO A 93 13.56 -15.39 7.52
C PRO A 93 13.07 -16.09 6.26
N ASN A 94 11.80 -16.50 6.23
CA ASN A 94 11.18 -17.22 5.12
C ASN A 94 10.10 -16.37 4.42
N ALA A 95 10.29 -15.06 4.38
CA ALA A 95 9.30 -14.13 3.82
C ALA A 95 8.92 -14.49 2.39
N GLU A 96 9.87 -14.85 1.54
CA GLU A 96 9.62 -15.21 0.15
C GLU A 96 8.59 -16.34 0.02
N ILE A 97 8.73 -17.39 0.82
CA ILE A 97 7.80 -18.53 0.81
C ILE A 97 6.40 -18.09 1.21
N GLY A 98 6.30 -17.31 2.29
CA GLY A 98 5.03 -16.82 2.79
C GLY A 98 4.34 -15.87 1.80
N ILE A 99 5.08 -14.97 1.19
CA ILE A 99 4.55 -14.01 0.22
C ILE A 99 4.07 -14.74 -1.04
N ARG A 100 4.83 -15.70 -1.55
CA ARG A 100 4.41 -16.54 -2.69
C ARG A 100 3.17 -17.37 -2.37
N SER A 101 3.08 -17.91 -1.16
CA SER A 101 1.89 -18.61 -0.68
C SER A 101 0.67 -17.68 -0.65
N GLY A 102 0.85 -16.46 -0.17
CA GLY A 102 -0.20 -15.42 -0.18
C GLY A 102 -0.65 -15.06 -1.58
N LYS A 103 0.29 -14.92 -2.52
CA LYS A 103 -0.02 -14.70 -3.94
C LYS A 103 -0.87 -15.83 -4.51
N THR A 104 -0.46 -17.08 -4.28
CA THR A 104 -1.20 -18.25 -4.75
C THR A 104 -2.63 -18.26 -4.21
N ARG A 105 -2.81 -17.94 -2.94
CA ARG A 105 -4.13 -17.85 -2.31
C ARG A 105 -4.97 -16.75 -2.95
N CYS A 106 -4.38 -15.59 -3.21
CA CYS A 106 -5.04 -14.47 -3.87
C CYS A 106 -5.51 -14.87 -5.29
N GLU A 107 -4.65 -15.53 -6.06
CA GLU A 107 -4.98 -15.99 -7.40
C GLU A 107 -6.10 -17.04 -7.41
N ARG A 108 -6.15 -17.91 -6.40
CA ARG A 108 -7.26 -18.87 -6.24
C ARG A 108 -8.58 -18.17 -5.95
N ILE A 109 -8.56 -17.16 -5.09
CA ILE A 109 -9.75 -16.35 -4.79
C ILE A 109 -10.21 -15.62 -6.04
N ASP A 110 -9.29 -15.03 -6.79
CA ASP A 110 -9.58 -14.36 -8.05
C ASP A 110 -10.24 -15.32 -9.06
N ALA A 111 -9.74 -16.54 -9.19
CA ALA A 111 -10.31 -17.54 -10.08
C ALA A 111 -11.76 -17.88 -9.72
N ILE A 112 -12.06 -17.98 -8.42
CA ILE A 112 -13.43 -18.26 -7.93
C ILE A 112 -14.36 -17.08 -8.21
N ARG A 113 -13.88 -15.84 -8.03
CA ARG A 113 -14.69 -14.63 -8.16
C ARG A 113 -14.74 -14.08 -9.59
N GLY A 114 -13.93 -14.60 -10.49
CA GLY A 114 -13.79 -14.05 -11.84
C GLY A 114 -13.11 -12.69 -11.88
N THR A 115 -12.26 -12.41 -10.88
CA THR A 115 -11.46 -11.17 -10.79
C THR A 115 -10.01 -11.45 -11.15
N ASP A 116 -9.21 -10.40 -11.33
CA ASP A 116 -7.78 -10.51 -11.60
C ASP A 116 -7.07 -9.29 -11.01
N ILE A 117 -6.26 -9.52 -9.98
CA ILE A 117 -5.51 -8.45 -9.33
C ILE A 117 -4.58 -7.71 -10.29
N LYS A 118 -4.07 -8.38 -11.34
CA LYS A 118 -3.22 -7.74 -12.35
C LYS A 118 -3.92 -6.62 -13.09
N LYS A 119 -5.25 -6.65 -13.16
CA LYS A 119 -6.05 -5.57 -13.75
C LYS A 119 -6.24 -4.39 -12.80
N ILE A 120 -6.06 -4.61 -11.50
CA ILE A 120 -6.16 -3.58 -10.46
C ILE A 120 -4.84 -2.84 -10.31
N LEU A 121 -3.71 -3.54 -10.48
CA LEU A 121 -2.37 -2.96 -10.34
C LEU A 121 -2.03 -2.12 -11.58
N THR A 122 -2.31 -0.82 -11.51
CA THR A 122 -2.06 0.14 -12.59
C THR A 122 -0.65 0.73 -12.54
N ASP A 123 -0.02 0.75 -11.37
CA ASP A 123 1.39 1.12 -11.25
C ASP A 123 2.25 0.00 -11.82
N LYS A 124 3.08 0.33 -12.81
CA LYS A 124 3.90 -0.65 -13.52
C LYS A 124 4.90 -1.36 -12.60
N ARG A 125 5.41 -0.67 -11.58
CA ARG A 125 6.38 -1.25 -10.64
C ARG A 125 5.71 -2.31 -9.77
N LEU A 126 4.49 -2.05 -9.31
CA LEU A 126 3.70 -3.02 -8.53
C LEU A 126 3.32 -4.22 -9.37
N LEU A 127 2.87 -4.00 -10.59
CA LEU A 127 2.51 -5.09 -11.50
C LEU A 127 3.71 -5.98 -11.81
N GLU A 128 4.87 -5.39 -12.09
CA GLU A 128 6.10 -6.11 -12.37
C GLU A 128 6.56 -6.92 -11.15
N TRP A 129 6.52 -6.30 -9.97
CA TRP A 129 6.81 -7.00 -8.73
C TRP A 129 5.88 -8.20 -8.52
N TRP A 130 4.58 -8.00 -8.70
CA TRP A 130 3.60 -9.08 -8.56
C TRP A 130 3.87 -10.24 -9.50
N LYS A 131 4.19 -9.96 -10.75
CA LYS A 131 4.48 -11.00 -11.74
C LYS A 131 5.73 -11.81 -11.42
N ASN A 132 6.69 -11.20 -10.72
CA ASN A 132 8.00 -11.81 -10.46
C ASN A 132 8.12 -12.52 -9.11
N ILE A 133 7.14 -12.42 -8.26
CA ILE A 133 7.14 -13.17 -7.00
C ILE A 133 6.58 -14.57 -7.13
#